data_e9ef8a64aad087e6e264d4d07936c6f1
#
_entry.id   e9ef8a64aad087e6e264d4d07936c6f1
#
_cell.length_a   1.000
_cell.length_b   1.000
_cell.length_c   1.000
_cell.angle_alpha   90.00
_cell.angle_beta   90.00
_cell.angle_gamma   90.00
#
_symmetry.space_group_name_H-M   'P 1'
#
loop_
_entity.id
_entity.type
_entity.pdbx_description
1 polymer ?
#
loop_
_entity_poly.entity_id
_entity_poly.type
_entity_poly.pdbx_seq_one_letter_code
_entity_poly.pdbx_strand_id
1 'polypeptide(L)'
;MAHHKEVDLTLDRLREVMLNMALYPVCPVITVGGTNGKGSTCAMLEAIYTSAGYEVGLFSSPHLIRFNERIRVANKDANDEDIISAFEKIELARKTVSLTYFEFSFLAALNIFLQQDLDLIILEVGLGGRLDAANVLDPICAIVTNVGLDHMEFLGDNREAIGEEKAAIFRGDGALSICGDEDPPQSIIDVSAEVGTNLQLVSRDFGFIKASPGWTFWSNSGVRMSLSPPRLQGEHQLINASVAIEAVTRLKIHLPIDAASIRSGLLDAERLG
;
A
#
# COMPACT_ATOMS: atom_id res chain seq x y z
N MET A 1 28.47 -1.99 4.00
CA MET A 1 28.70 -1.40 2.65
C MET A 1 27.36 -1.17 2.02
N ALA A 2 27.13 0.01 1.45
CA ALA A 2 25.93 0.24 0.64
C ALA A 2 25.96 -0.70 -0.58
N HIS A 3 24.80 -1.10 -1.08
CA HIS A 3 24.70 -1.89 -2.30
C HIS A 3 25.23 -1.05 -3.48
N HIS A 4 25.93 -1.68 -4.41
CA HIS A 4 26.58 -0.99 -5.54
C HIS A 4 25.61 -0.57 -6.64
N LYS A 5 24.36 -1.05 -6.59
CA LYS A 5 23.26 -0.64 -7.48
C LYS A 5 22.18 0.09 -6.66
N GLU A 6 21.59 1.14 -7.21
CA GLU A 6 20.44 1.83 -6.62
C GLU A 6 19.19 0.94 -6.59
N VAL A 7 19.01 0.14 -7.64
CA VAL A 7 17.91 -0.83 -7.78
C VAL A 7 18.51 -2.21 -8.02
N ASP A 8 18.19 -3.16 -7.15
CA ASP A 8 18.51 -4.58 -7.33
C ASP A 8 17.30 -5.39 -6.86
N LEU A 9 16.58 -5.95 -7.82
CA LEU A 9 15.31 -6.62 -7.63
C LEU A 9 15.54 -8.08 -7.23
N THR A 10 15.76 -8.31 -5.94
CA THR A 10 15.71 -9.63 -5.30
C THR A 10 15.22 -9.48 -3.85
N LEU A 11 14.58 -10.52 -3.29
CA LEU A 11 14.08 -10.49 -1.92
C LEU A 11 14.99 -11.29 -0.94
N ASP A 12 15.99 -11.99 -1.44
CA ASP A 12 16.78 -12.93 -0.59
C ASP A 12 17.61 -12.20 0.45
N ARG A 13 18.28 -11.10 0.06
CA ARG A 13 19.06 -10.25 0.98
C ARG A 13 18.16 -9.67 2.08
N LEU A 14 16.99 -9.17 1.68
CA LEU A 14 16.00 -8.61 2.60
C LEU A 14 15.52 -9.66 3.59
N ARG A 15 15.14 -10.86 3.12
CA ARG A 15 14.69 -11.98 3.94
C ARG A 15 15.74 -12.43 4.94
N GLU A 16 17.02 -12.49 4.54
CA GLU A 16 18.12 -12.83 5.43
C GLU A 16 18.23 -11.84 6.60
N VAL A 17 18.18 -10.53 6.33
CA VAL A 17 18.25 -9.51 7.38
C VAL A 17 16.99 -9.49 8.24
N MET A 18 15.81 -9.65 7.64
CA MET A 18 14.55 -9.80 8.39
C MET A 18 14.59 -10.98 9.37
N LEU A 19 15.14 -12.12 8.94
CA LEU A 19 15.32 -13.30 9.79
C LEU A 19 16.27 -13.01 10.95
N ASN A 20 17.41 -12.36 10.68
CA ASN A 20 18.39 -11.98 11.69
C ASN A 20 17.82 -11.03 12.75
N MET A 21 16.83 -10.21 12.38
CA MET A 21 16.17 -9.23 13.25
C MET A 21 14.81 -9.69 13.79
N ALA A 22 14.30 -10.85 13.36
CA ALA A 22 12.95 -11.35 13.67
C ALA A 22 11.84 -10.34 13.30
N LEU A 23 11.92 -9.70 12.13
CA LEU A 23 10.98 -8.67 11.69
C LEU A 23 9.76 -9.29 11.00
N TYR A 24 8.87 -9.88 11.77
CA TYR A 24 7.61 -10.49 11.28
C TYR A 24 6.41 -9.90 12.02
N PRO A 25 5.68 -8.93 11.41
CA PRO A 25 4.48 -8.39 12.03
C PRO A 25 3.38 -9.44 12.17
N VAL A 26 2.62 -9.34 13.25
CA VAL A 26 1.47 -10.22 13.53
C VAL A 26 0.14 -9.54 13.20
N CYS A 27 0.13 -8.23 13.03
CA CYS A 27 -1.07 -7.50 12.62
C CYS A 27 -1.30 -7.61 11.10
N PRO A 28 -2.55 -7.38 10.64
CA PRO A 28 -2.89 -7.33 9.23
C PRO A 28 -2.03 -6.37 8.42
N VAL A 29 -1.78 -6.72 7.14
CA VAL A 29 -1.04 -5.89 6.20
C VAL A 29 -1.91 -5.59 4.98
N ILE A 30 -1.93 -4.33 4.53
CA ILE A 30 -2.46 -3.91 3.23
C ILE A 30 -1.29 -3.46 2.38
N THR A 31 -1.13 -4.04 1.18
CA THR A 31 -0.08 -3.65 0.23
C THR A 31 -0.68 -2.88 -0.94
N VAL A 32 -0.12 -1.70 -1.24
CA VAL A 32 -0.61 -0.80 -2.29
C VAL A 32 0.47 -0.62 -3.36
N GLY A 33 0.25 -1.20 -4.53
CA GLY A 33 1.03 -1.03 -5.75
C GLY A 33 0.29 -0.21 -6.79
N GLY A 34 0.95 0.05 -7.93
CA GLY A 34 0.39 0.78 -9.05
C GLY A 34 1.40 1.75 -9.67
N THR A 35 1.01 2.38 -10.77
CA THR A 35 1.85 3.43 -11.38
C THR A 35 1.63 4.75 -10.67
N ASN A 36 0.40 5.25 -10.63
CA ASN A 36 0.03 6.51 -9.96
C ASN A 36 -1.02 6.26 -8.87
N GLY A 37 -1.16 7.18 -7.91
CA GLY A 37 -2.21 7.13 -6.90
C GLY A 37 -1.91 6.26 -5.68
N LYS A 38 -0.78 5.56 -5.63
CA LYS A 38 -0.38 4.73 -4.48
C LYS A 38 -0.42 5.51 -3.16
N GLY A 39 0.40 6.57 -3.07
CA GLY A 39 0.48 7.42 -1.87
C GLY A 39 -0.88 8.03 -1.48
N SER A 40 -1.68 8.49 -2.47
CA SER A 40 -3.03 9.00 -2.18
C SER A 40 -3.95 7.93 -1.61
N THR A 41 -3.90 6.70 -2.14
CA THR A 41 -4.69 5.57 -1.62
C THR A 41 -4.22 5.18 -0.22
N CYS A 42 -2.90 5.13 0.02
CA CYS A 42 -2.32 4.89 1.34
C CYS A 42 -2.77 5.95 2.36
N ALA A 43 -2.71 7.24 1.99
CA ALA A 43 -3.15 8.34 2.84
C ALA A 43 -4.62 8.25 3.22
N MET A 44 -5.49 7.91 2.25
CA MET A 44 -6.91 7.72 2.50
C MET A 44 -7.18 6.52 3.41
N LEU A 45 -6.49 5.40 3.21
CA LEU A 45 -6.58 4.22 4.08
C LEU A 45 -6.11 4.56 5.51
N GLU A 46 -4.93 5.16 5.66
CA GLU A 46 -4.41 5.59 6.96
C GLU A 46 -5.42 6.49 7.69
N ALA A 47 -5.91 7.53 7.01
CA ALA A 47 -6.84 8.49 7.61
C ALA A 47 -8.18 7.84 8.01
N ILE A 48 -8.72 6.93 7.18
CA ILE A 48 -9.97 6.22 7.49
C ILE A 48 -9.80 5.32 8.71
N TYR A 49 -8.74 4.50 8.76
CA TYR A 49 -8.51 3.59 9.89
C TYR A 49 -8.18 4.36 11.17
N THR A 50 -7.36 5.41 11.09
CA THR A 50 -7.06 6.28 12.24
C THR A 50 -8.32 6.99 12.74
N SER A 51 -9.21 7.47 11.85
CA SER A 51 -10.52 8.05 12.25
C SER A 51 -11.44 7.05 12.94
N ALA A 52 -11.23 5.76 12.71
CA ALA A 52 -11.96 4.68 13.39
C ALA A 52 -11.30 4.26 14.72
N GLY A 53 -10.18 4.86 15.09
CA GLY A 53 -9.46 4.60 16.35
C GLY A 53 -8.40 3.48 16.26
N TYR A 54 -8.03 3.04 15.06
CA TYR A 54 -6.96 2.06 14.85
C TYR A 54 -5.58 2.72 14.93
N GLU A 55 -4.62 2.03 15.52
CA GLU A 55 -3.20 2.37 15.47
C GLU A 55 -2.58 1.82 14.18
N VAL A 56 -2.25 2.72 13.24
CA VAL A 56 -1.80 2.38 11.89
C VAL A 56 -0.33 2.67 11.72
N GLY A 57 0.44 1.70 11.20
CA GLY A 57 1.77 1.90 10.66
C GLY A 57 1.69 2.08 9.14
N LEU A 58 2.32 3.12 8.60
CA LEU A 58 2.37 3.38 7.17
C LEU A 58 3.81 3.53 6.69
N PHE A 59 4.19 2.74 5.69
CA PHE A 59 5.41 2.94 4.91
C PHE A 59 5.07 3.44 3.51
N SER A 60 5.64 4.59 3.11
CA SER A 60 5.41 5.23 1.81
C SER A 60 6.68 5.75 1.16
N SER A 61 6.64 6.01 -0.15
CA SER A 61 7.77 6.55 -0.92
C SER A 61 7.35 7.21 -2.25
N PRO A 62 8.14 8.20 -2.72
CA PRO A 62 9.26 8.86 -2.04
C PRO A 62 8.80 9.86 -0.98
N HIS A 63 9.73 10.38 -0.17
CA HIS A 63 9.47 11.57 0.65
C HIS A 63 9.67 12.86 -0.16
N LEU A 64 9.05 13.96 0.25
CA LEU A 64 9.23 15.27 -0.38
C LEU A 64 10.36 16.09 0.25
N ILE A 65 10.45 16.13 1.56
CA ILE A 65 11.36 16.99 2.31
C ILE A 65 12.25 16.19 3.26
N ARG A 66 11.64 15.31 4.08
CA ARG A 66 12.35 14.58 5.14
C ARG A 66 12.15 13.08 5.01
N PHE A 67 13.20 12.32 5.29
CA PHE A 67 13.15 10.86 5.31
C PHE A 67 12.02 10.31 6.21
N ASN A 68 11.74 11.00 7.31
CA ASN A 68 10.73 10.65 8.31
C ASN A 68 9.34 10.42 7.70
N GLU A 69 8.98 11.17 6.65
CA GLU A 69 7.70 11.06 5.92
C GLU A 69 7.44 9.65 5.38
N ARG A 70 8.51 8.85 5.20
CA ARG A 70 8.40 7.46 4.72
C ARG A 70 7.84 6.50 5.74
N ILE A 71 7.91 6.84 7.02
CA ILE A 71 7.54 5.96 8.13
C ILE A 71 6.61 6.71 9.06
N ARG A 72 5.36 6.31 9.09
CA ARG A 72 4.35 6.95 9.92
C ARG A 72 3.75 5.94 10.90
N VAL A 73 3.48 6.40 12.11
CA VAL A 73 2.80 5.65 13.16
C VAL A 73 1.70 6.53 13.73
N ALA A 74 0.48 6.02 13.82
CA ALA A 74 -0.66 6.76 14.34
C ALA A 74 -0.80 8.16 13.71
N ASN A 75 -0.69 8.25 12.38
CA ASN A 75 -0.78 9.48 11.58
C ASN A 75 0.30 10.54 11.89
N LYS A 76 1.47 10.12 12.39
CA LYS A 76 2.62 10.99 12.66
C LYS A 76 3.88 10.40 12.06
N ASP A 77 4.73 11.26 11.51
CA ASP A 77 6.04 10.86 11.03
C ASP A 77 6.90 10.34 12.19
N ALA A 78 7.67 9.27 11.91
CA ALA A 78 8.63 8.74 12.86
C ALA A 78 9.66 9.83 13.25
N ASN A 79 10.07 9.86 14.50
CA ASN A 79 11.09 10.79 14.96
C ASN A 79 12.50 10.34 14.56
N ASP A 80 13.48 11.24 14.65
CA ASP A 80 14.85 10.99 14.25
C ASP A 80 15.52 9.90 15.13
N GLU A 81 15.18 9.86 16.42
CA GLU A 81 15.74 8.91 17.38
C GLU A 81 15.35 7.47 17.04
N ASP A 82 14.08 7.24 16.72
CA ASP A 82 13.58 5.91 16.34
C ASP A 82 14.20 5.45 15.01
N ILE A 83 14.34 6.35 14.04
CA ILE A 83 14.96 6.05 12.74
C ILE A 83 16.45 5.71 12.91
N ILE A 84 17.20 6.52 13.68
CA ILE A 84 18.63 6.27 13.97
C ILE A 84 18.78 4.94 14.67
N SER A 85 18.00 4.67 15.72
CA SER A 85 18.02 3.40 16.44
C SER A 85 17.73 2.20 15.52
N ALA A 86 16.74 2.32 14.62
CA ALA A 86 16.44 1.29 13.64
C ALA A 86 17.63 1.06 12.68
N PHE A 87 18.25 2.13 12.19
CA PHE A 87 19.41 2.04 11.30
C PHE A 87 20.61 1.35 11.98
N GLU A 88 20.89 1.66 13.23
CA GLU A 88 21.97 1.01 13.99
C GLU A 88 21.71 -0.50 14.14
N LYS A 89 20.47 -0.89 14.47
CA LYS A 89 20.09 -2.31 14.57
C LYS A 89 20.23 -3.05 13.25
N ILE A 90 19.80 -2.44 12.15
CA ILE A 90 19.92 -3.02 10.81
C ILE A 90 21.38 -3.18 10.43
N GLU A 91 22.22 -2.15 10.69
CA GLU A 91 23.66 -2.19 10.39
C GLU A 91 24.36 -3.35 11.11
N LEU A 92 23.99 -3.62 12.34
CA LEU A 92 24.51 -4.76 13.11
C LEU A 92 23.99 -6.10 12.56
N ALA A 93 22.69 -6.18 12.23
CA ALA A 93 22.06 -7.43 11.83
C ALA A 93 22.39 -7.87 10.40
N ARG A 94 22.59 -6.92 9.48
CA ARG A 94 22.92 -7.23 8.09
C ARG A 94 24.32 -7.81 7.90
N LYS A 95 25.24 -7.61 8.84
CA LYS A 95 26.62 -8.11 8.78
C LYS A 95 27.31 -7.73 7.46
N THR A 96 27.52 -8.72 6.57
CA THR A 96 28.11 -8.53 5.24
C THR A 96 27.08 -8.37 4.13
N VAL A 97 25.80 -8.54 4.43
CA VAL A 97 24.72 -8.40 3.45
C VAL A 97 24.62 -6.93 3.00
N SER A 98 24.73 -6.68 1.70
CA SER A 98 24.52 -5.37 1.14
C SER A 98 23.02 -5.12 0.93
N LEU A 99 22.52 -3.95 1.29
CA LEU A 99 21.14 -3.54 1.13
C LEU A 99 21.05 -2.30 0.25
N THR A 100 20.06 -2.26 -0.63
CA THR A 100 19.70 -1.03 -1.34
C THR A 100 19.12 -0.01 -0.36
N TYR A 101 19.08 1.25 -0.75
CA TYR A 101 18.46 2.32 0.04
C TYR A 101 17.01 2.00 0.40
N PHE A 102 16.24 1.44 -0.56
CA PHE A 102 14.84 1.10 -0.33
C PHE A 102 14.68 -0.07 0.63
N GLU A 103 15.45 -1.15 0.46
CA GLU A 103 15.45 -2.29 1.40
C GLU A 103 15.80 -1.86 2.83
N PHE A 104 16.80 -0.97 2.97
CA PHE A 104 17.21 -0.43 4.27
C PHE A 104 16.10 0.41 4.91
N SER A 105 15.43 1.25 4.11
CA SER A 105 14.30 2.08 4.56
C SER A 105 13.11 1.23 5.00
N PHE A 106 12.79 0.18 4.25
CA PHE A 106 11.73 -0.76 4.55
C PHE A 106 11.98 -1.54 5.85
N LEU A 107 13.19 -2.03 6.05
CA LEU A 107 13.59 -2.70 7.30
C LEU A 107 13.48 -1.76 8.50
N ALA A 108 13.84 -0.48 8.34
CA ALA A 108 13.68 0.52 9.39
C ALA A 108 12.22 0.73 9.77
N ALA A 109 11.33 0.81 8.76
CA ALA A 109 9.90 0.89 9.00
C ALA A 109 9.39 -0.32 9.78
N LEU A 110 9.72 -1.54 9.35
CA LEU A 110 9.32 -2.75 10.07
C LEU A 110 9.87 -2.79 11.51
N ASN A 111 11.14 -2.39 11.71
CA ASN A 111 11.71 -2.34 13.05
C ASN A 111 10.99 -1.37 13.97
N ILE A 112 10.57 -0.21 13.45
CA ILE A 112 9.79 0.79 14.21
C ILE A 112 8.38 0.26 14.47
N PHE A 113 7.70 -0.30 13.47
CA PHE A 113 6.35 -0.84 13.59
C PHE A 113 6.23 -1.94 14.64
N LEU A 114 7.20 -2.85 14.69
CA LEU A 114 7.23 -3.95 15.66
C LEU A 114 7.50 -3.50 17.11
N GLN A 115 7.85 -2.27 17.34
CA GLN A 115 7.97 -1.68 18.69
C GLN A 115 6.68 -0.97 19.12
N GLN A 116 5.67 -0.95 18.25
CA GLN A 116 4.37 -0.32 18.49
C GLN A 116 3.27 -1.40 18.55
N ASP A 117 2.22 -1.11 19.27
CA ASP A 117 1.02 -1.97 19.33
C ASP A 117 0.07 -1.60 18.19
N LEU A 118 0.44 -2.00 16.96
CA LEU A 118 -0.30 -1.64 15.75
C LEU A 118 -1.43 -2.63 15.47
N ASP A 119 -2.56 -2.09 15.05
CA ASP A 119 -3.71 -2.86 14.55
C ASP A 119 -3.58 -3.20 13.06
N LEU A 120 -2.85 -2.38 12.29
CA LEU A 120 -2.73 -2.47 10.85
C LEU A 120 -1.42 -1.88 10.35
N ILE A 121 -0.82 -2.50 9.33
CA ILE A 121 0.28 -1.94 8.55
C ILE A 121 -0.17 -1.73 7.11
N ILE A 122 0.12 -0.54 6.56
CA ILE A 122 -0.09 -0.18 5.15
C ILE A 122 1.29 -0.01 4.51
N LEU A 123 1.52 -0.73 3.41
CA LEU A 123 2.81 -0.72 2.70
C LEU A 123 2.62 -0.22 1.27
N GLU A 124 3.28 0.86 0.93
CA GLU A 124 3.39 1.33 -0.44
C GLU A 124 4.54 0.61 -1.16
N VAL A 125 4.24 0.00 -2.30
CA VAL A 125 5.25 -0.58 -3.21
C VAL A 125 6.06 0.54 -3.85
N GLY A 126 7.38 0.44 -3.77
CA GLY A 126 8.28 1.43 -4.38
C GLY A 126 8.34 1.28 -5.90
N LEU A 127 8.60 0.07 -6.40
CA LEU A 127 8.77 -0.21 -7.82
C LEU A 127 8.27 -1.59 -8.20
N GLY A 128 7.46 -1.66 -9.27
CA GLY A 128 6.95 -2.94 -9.79
C GLY A 128 5.93 -3.59 -8.87
N GLY A 129 6.30 -4.67 -8.25
CA GLY A 129 5.51 -5.46 -7.31
C GLY A 129 6.23 -6.74 -6.91
N ARG A 130 6.50 -7.65 -7.86
CA ARG A 130 7.05 -9.01 -7.64
C ARG A 130 8.26 -9.06 -6.71
N LEU A 131 9.23 -8.21 -6.96
CA LEU A 131 10.53 -8.19 -6.26
C LEU A 131 10.73 -6.93 -5.41
N ASP A 132 9.65 -6.20 -5.16
CA ASP A 132 9.68 -5.04 -4.25
C ASP A 132 9.75 -5.50 -2.79
N ALA A 133 10.45 -4.74 -1.95
CA ALA A 133 10.60 -5.05 -0.54
C ALA A 133 9.25 -5.18 0.19
N ALA A 134 8.26 -4.37 -0.17
CA ALA A 134 6.93 -4.45 0.42
C ALA A 134 6.21 -5.79 0.14
N ASN A 135 6.62 -6.52 -0.91
CA ASN A 135 6.07 -7.81 -1.27
C ASN A 135 6.64 -9.01 -0.48
N VAL A 136 7.55 -8.76 0.46
CA VAL A 136 8.11 -9.82 1.32
C VAL A 136 7.10 -10.32 2.36
N LEU A 137 6.10 -9.51 2.67
CA LEU A 137 5.00 -9.82 3.59
C LEU A 137 3.74 -10.22 2.81
N ASP A 138 2.93 -11.11 3.42
CA ASP A 138 1.66 -11.52 2.82
C ASP A 138 0.52 -10.60 3.29
N PRO A 139 -0.07 -9.80 2.39
CA PRO A 139 -1.16 -8.89 2.74
C PRO A 139 -2.51 -9.63 2.85
N ILE A 140 -3.39 -9.13 3.74
CA ILE A 140 -4.82 -9.52 3.74
C ILE A 140 -5.60 -8.83 2.60
N CYS A 141 -5.06 -7.73 2.08
CA CYS A 141 -5.57 -7.01 0.92
C CYS A 141 -4.42 -6.44 0.10
N ALA A 142 -4.39 -6.76 -1.19
CA ALA A 142 -3.46 -6.21 -2.16
C ALA A 142 -4.19 -5.27 -3.13
N ILE A 143 -3.65 -4.08 -3.34
CA ILE A 143 -4.26 -3.04 -4.18
C ILE A 143 -3.31 -2.69 -5.32
N VAL A 144 -3.80 -2.72 -6.56
CA VAL A 144 -3.15 -2.11 -7.73
C VAL A 144 -3.98 -0.90 -8.13
N THR A 145 -3.46 0.30 -7.93
CA THR A 145 -4.20 1.54 -8.18
C THR A 145 -4.47 1.77 -9.66
N ASN A 146 -3.45 1.62 -10.49
CA ASN A 146 -3.55 1.61 -11.96
C ASN A 146 -2.27 1.05 -12.59
N VAL A 147 -2.32 0.81 -13.92
CA VAL A 147 -1.21 0.33 -14.73
C VAL A 147 -0.96 1.29 -15.89
N GLY A 148 0.08 2.11 -15.78
CA GLY A 148 0.58 3.00 -16.83
C GLY A 148 1.98 2.58 -17.29
N LEU A 149 2.45 3.16 -18.40
CA LEU A 149 3.82 3.00 -18.86
C LEU A 149 4.74 3.85 -17.97
N ASP A 150 5.54 3.20 -17.15
CA ASP A 150 6.50 3.81 -16.25
C ASP A 150 7.61 2.81 -15.93
N HIS A 151 8.82 3.31 -15.66
CA HIS A 151 9.98 2.47 -15.34
C HIS A 151 10.20 1.31 -16.34
N MET A 152 10.00 1.56 -17.63
CA MET A 152 10.00 0.52 -18.68
C MET A 152 11.31 -0.28 -18.74
N GLU A 153 12.42 0.31 -18.33
CA GLU A 153 13.73 -0.35 -18.23
C GLU A 153 13.77 -1.50 -17.20
N PHE A 154 12.85 -1.52 -16.21
CA PHE A 154 12.78 -2.53 -15.16
C PHE A 154 11.54 -3.45 -15.27
N LEU A 155 10.41 -2.89 -15.73
CA LEU A 155 9.10 -3.55 -15.63
C LEU A 155 8.57 -4.08 -16.97
N GLY A 156 9.24 -3.74 -18.08
CA GLY A 156 8.79 -4.09 -19.42
C GLY A 156 8.26 -2.90 -20.22
N ASP A 157 8.08 -3.11 -21.52
CA ASP A 157 7.82 -2.06 -22.52
C ASP A 157 6.33 -1.88 -22.87
N ASN A 158 5.44 -2.63 -22.19
CA ASN A 158 4.02 -2.57 -22.44
C ASN A 158 3.19 -2.76 -21.15
N ARG A 159 1.90 -2.40 -21.20
CA ARG A 159 1.01 -2.46 -20.02
C ARG A 159 0.77 -3.87 -19.51
N GLU A 160 0.84 -4.89 -20.37
CA GLU A 160 0.67 -6.29 -19.96
C GLU A 160 1.82 -6.76 -19.07
N ALA A 161 3.07 -6.52 -19.48
CA ALA A 161 4.24 -6.87 -18.70
C ALA A 161 4.26 -6.11 -17.35
N ILE A 162 3.97 -4.80 -17.37
CA ILE A 162 3.90 -3.97 -16.15
C ILE A 162 2.75 -4.43 -15.25
N GLY A 163 1.62 -4.83 -15.83
CA GLY A 163 0.47 -5.36 -15.10
C GLY A 163 0.79 -6.67 -14.38
N GLU A 164 1.48 -7.58 -15.05
CA GLU A 164 1.94 -8.86 -14.48
C GLU A 164 2.88 -8.63 -13.28
N GLU A 165 3.85 -7.72 -13.41
CA GLU A 165 4.76 -7.36 -12.33
C GLU A 165 4.02 -6.75 -11.11
N LYS A 166 3.03 -5.89 -11.36
CA LYS A 166 2.22 -5.29 -10.29
C LYS A 166 1.29 -6.29 -9.63
N ALA A 167 0.63 -7.15 -10.41
CA ALA A 167 -0.28 -8.18 -9.91
C ALA A 167 0.43 -9.25 -9.06
N ALA A 168 1.75 -9.36 -9.13
CA ALA A 168 2.52 -10.29 -8.31
C ALA A 168 2.48 -10.00 -6.78
N ILE A 169 1.85 -8.90 -6.36
CA ILE A 169 1.51 -8.64 -4.95
C ILE A 169 0.22 -9.36 -4.51
N PHE A 170 -0.57 -9.91 -5.42
CA PHE A 170 -1.79 -10.66 -5.10
C PHE A 170 -1.45 -11.96 -4.37
N ARG A 171 -2.36 -12.41 -3.52
CA ARG A 171 -2.24 -13.69 -2.79
C ARG A 171 -3.43 -14.58 -3.09
N GLY A 172 -3.20 -15.89 -2.99
CA GLY A 172 -4.21 -16.92 -3.22
C GLY A 172 -5.19 -17.11 -2.06
N ASP A 173 -5.84 -18.28 -2.04
CA ASP A 173 -6.78 -18.70 -0.99
C ASP A 173 -7.96 -17.73 -0.77
N GLY A 174 -8.38 -17.04 -1.83
CA GLY A 174 -9.47 -16.08 -1.77
C GLY A 174 -9.11 -14.76 -1.08
N ALA A 175 -7.82 -14.45 -0.88
CA ALA A 175 -7.36 -13.17 -0.36
C ALA A 175 -7.91 -12.01 -1.22
N LEU A 176 -8.20 -10.88 -0.58
CA LEU A 176 -8.77 -9.73 -1.27
C LEU A 176 -7.72 -9.05 -2.16
N SER A 177 -8.07 -8.85 -3.43
CA SER A 177 -7.31 -7.99 -4.33
C SER A 177 -8.21 -6.95 -4.98
N ILE A 178 -7.70 -5.72 -5.14
CA ILE A 178 -8.46 -4.61 -5.72
C ILE A 178 -7.63 -3.98 -6.84
N CYS A 179 -8.27 -3.74 -7.98
CA CYS A 179 -7.68 -2.98 -9.08
C CYS A 179 -8.51 -1.73 -9.36
N GLY A 180 -7.86 -0.57 -9.27
CA GLY A 180 -8.43 0.75 -9.53
C GLY A 180 -8.24 1.24 -10.97
N ASP A 181 -7.71 0.41 -11.87
CA ASP A 181 -7.60 0.72 -13.29
C ASP A 181 -8.95 0.50 -13.99
N GLU A 182 -9.47 1.53 -14.64
CA GLU A 182 -10.77 1.46 -15.36
C GLU A 182 -10.68 0.62 -16.64
N ASP A 183 -9.48 0.42 -17.18
CA ASP A 183 -9.17 -0.44 -18.32
C ASP A 183 -7.95 -1.30 -17.98
N PRO A 184 -8.08 -2.26 -17.04
CA PRO A 184 -6.95 -3.04 -16.56
C PRO A 184 -6.39 -3.93 -17.67
N PRO A 185 -5.05 -4.07 -17.79
CA PRO A 185 -4.46 -5.03 -18.70
C PRO A 185 -4.92 -6.46 -18.35
N GLN A 186 -5.00 -7.33 -19.36
CA GLN A 186 -5.48 -8.70 -19.19
C GLN A 186 -4.63 -9.48 -18.18
N SER A 187 -3.33 -9.19 -18.11
CA SER A 187 -2.39 -9.78 -17.14
C SER A 187 -2.83 -9.64 -15.67
N ILE A 188 -3.49 -8.55 -15.28
CA ILE A 188 -4.07 -8.39 -13.92
C ILE A 188 -5.13 -9.47 -13.65
N ILE A 189 -5.96 -9.74 -14.64
CA ILE A 189 -7.05 -10.73 -14.54
C ILE A 189 -6.48 -12.14 -14.56
N ASP A 190 -5.53 -12.41 -15.45
CA ASP A 190 -4.90 -13.73 -15.62
C ASP A 190 -4.13 -14.13 -14.34
N VAL A 191 -3.29 -13.24 -13.81
CA VAL A 191 -2.58 -13.48 -12.53
C VAL A 191 -3.57 -13.67 -11.38
N SER A 192 -4.65 -12.90 -11.32
CA SER A 192 -5.64 -13.05 -10.26
C SER A 192 -6.33 -14.42 -10.30
N ALA A 193 -6.62 -14.93 -11.50
CA ALA A 193 -7.20 -16.24 -11.68
C ALA A 193 -6.19 -17.37 -11.37
N GLU A 194 -4.93 -17.21 -11.76
CA GLU A 194 -3.84 -18.17 -11.51
C GLU A 194 -3.59 -18.35 -10.01
N VAL A 195 -3.48 -17.24 -9.25
CA VAL A 195 -3.24 -17.31 -7.80
C VAL A 195 -4.52 -17.60 -6.99
N GLY A 196 -5.70 -17.46 -7.59
CA GLY A 196 -6.98 -17.71 -6.92
C GLY A 196 -7.37 -16.62 -5.90
N THR A 197 -7.08 -15.35 -6.20
CA THR A 197 -7.48 -14.22 -5.37
C THR A 197 -8.92 -13.77 -5.63
N ASN A 198 -9.53 -13.09 -4.67
CA ASN A 198 -10.83 -12.44 -4.82
C ASN A 198 -10.67 -11.03 -5.39
N LEU A 199 -10.57 -10.91 -6.73
CA LEU A 199 -10.32 -9.65 -7.42
C LEU A 199 -11.58 -8.79 -7.54
N GLN A 200 -11.50 -7.54 -7.08
CA GLN A 200 -12.52 -6.49 -7.27
C GLN A 200 -11.99 -5.45 -8.27
N LEU A 201 -12.73 -5.18 -9.33
CA LEU A 201 -12.38 -4.19 -10.35
C LEU A 201 -13.24 -2.94 -10.23
N VAL A 202 -12.61 -1.76 -10.29
CA VAL A 202 -13.36 -0.50 -10.41
C VAL A 202 -14.21 -0.49 -11.68
N SER A 203 -15.30 0.23 -11.67
CA SER A 203 -16.30 0.33 -12.75
C SER A 203 -17.08 -0.96 -13.05
N ARG A 204 -16.65 -2.12 -12.55
CA ARG A 204 -17.34 -3.41 -12.66
C ARG A 204 -17.98 -3.86 -11.34
N ASP A 205 -17.19 -3.91 -10.27
CA ASP A 205 -17.60 -4.45 -8.96
C ASP A 205 -17.88 -3.35 -7.95
N PHE A 206 -17.24 -2.22 -8.11
CA PHE A 206 -17.42 -0.99 -7.32
C PHE A 206 -17.07 0.25 -8.14
N GLY A 207 -17.38 1.42 -7.62
CA GLY A 207 -17.03 2.65 -8.30
C GLY A 207 -17.76 3.85 -7.70
N PHE A 208 -17.87 4.91 -8.50
CA PHE A 208 -18.49 6.15 -8.09
C PHE A 208 -19.43 6.75 -9.16
N ILE A 209 -20.36 7.56 -8.68
CA ILE A 209 -21.23 8.39 -9.51
C ILE A 209 -21.02 9.82 -9.05
N LYS A 210 -20.61 10.71 -9.97
CA LYS A 210 -20.53 12.15 -9.69
C LYS A 210 -21.91 12.70 -9.43
N ALA A 211 -22.04 13.52 -8.39
CA ALA A 211 -23.26 14.22 -8.01
C ALA A 211 -22.91 15.67 -7.64
N SER A 212 -23.91 16.54 -7.59
CA SER A 212 -23.70 17.91 -7.13
C SER A 212 -24.67 18.21 -5.98
N PRO A 213 -24.16 18.59 -4.80
CA PRO A 213 -22.75 18.60 -4.38
C PRO A 213 -22.28 17.20 -4.01
N GLY A 214 -20.98 16.85 -4.33
CA GLY A 214 -20.34 15.62 -3.87
C GLY A 214 -20.40 14.46 -4.87
N TRP A 215 -20.39 13.24 -4.37
CA TRP A 215 -20.39 12.02 -5.17
C TRP A 215 -20.98 10.85 -4.38
N THR A 216 -21.30 9.76 -5.07
CA THR A 216 -21.83 8.54 -4.44
C THR A 216 -20.92 7.37 -4.77
N PHE A 217 -20.34 6.74 -3.74
CA PHE A 217 -19.69 5.44 -3.84
C PHE A 217 -20.75 4.33 -3.95
N TRP A 218 -20.47 3.31 -4.75
CA TRP A 218 -21.25 2.08 -4.84
C TRP A 218 -20.36 0.85 -4.92
N SER A 219 -20.84 -0.27 -4.38
CA SER A 219 -20.21 -1.58 -4.47
C SER A 219 -21.26 -2.67 -4.71
N ASN A 220 -20.89 -3.74 -5.41
CA ASN A 220 -21.71 -4.93 -5.60
C ASN A 220 -21.96 -5.71 -4.29
N SER A 221 -21.24 -5.37 -3.21
CA SER A 221 -21.54 -5.82 -1.85
C SER A 221 -22.84 -5.23 -1.26
N GLY A 222 -23.52 -4.34 -2.00
CA GLY A 222 -24.73 -3.66 -1.60
C GLY A 222 -24.49 -2.32 -0.88
N VAL A 223 -23.24 -1.92 -0.70
CA VAL A 223 -22.91 -0.64 -0.06
C VAL A 223 -23.11 0.52 -1.03
N ARG A 224 -23.80 1.56 -0.55
CA ARG A 224 -23.92 2.88 -1.20
C ARG A 224 -23.73 3.98 -0.18
N MET A 225 -22.85 4.95 -0.50
CA MET A 225 -22.59 6.10 0.37
C MET A 225 -22.55 7.39 -0.42
N SER A 226 -23.35 8.38 -0.02
CA SER A 226 -23.21 9.76 -0.49
C SER A 226 -22.13 10.45 0.34
N LEU A 227 -21.17 11.07 -0.36
CA LEU A 227 -19.93 11.60 0.21
C LEU A 227 -19.66 13.02 -0.31
N SER A 228 -19.05 13.84 0.53
CA SER A 228 -18.42 15.09 0.11
C SER A 228 -17.17 14.78 -0.70
N PRO A 229 -16.68 15.70 -1.56
CA PRO A 229 -15.40 15.53 -2.23
C PRO A 229 -14.29 15.24 -1.20
N PRO A 230 -13.35 14.33 -1.51
CA PRO A 230 -12.23 14.08 -0.62
C PRO A 230 -11.33 15.33 -0.51
N ARG A 231 -10.56 15.45 0.57
CA ARG A 231 -9.61 16.55 0.75
C ARG A 231 -8.56 16.60 -0.36
N LEU A 232 -8.08 15.44 -0.80
CA LEU A 232 -7.18 15.33 -1.94
C LEU A 232 -7.94 15.66 -3.22
N GLN A 233 -7.49 16.70 -3.93
CA GLN A 233 -8.18 17.26 -5.09
C GLN A 233 -7.76 16.58 -6.40
N GLY A 234 -8.69 16.48 -7.32
CA GLY A 234 -8.51 15.91 -8.65
C GLY A 234 -9.51 14.79 -8.95
N GLU A 235 -9.85 14.64 -10.22
CA GLU A 235 -10.85 13.65 -10.64
C GLU A 235 -10.42 12.20 -10.35
N HIS A 236 -9.13 11.92 -10.54
CA HIS A 236 -8.52 10.63 -10.22
C HIS A 236 -8.59 10.29 -8.72
N GLN A 237 -8.78 11.28 -7.85
CA GLN A 237 -8.91 11.03 -6.41
C GLN A 237 -10.24 10.37 -6.05
N LEU A 238 -11.28 10.48 -6.90
CA LEU A 238 -12.53 9.73 -6.69
C LEU A 238 -12.32 8.23 -6.93
N ILE A 239 -11.45 7.86 -7.87
CA ILE A 239 -11.05 6.46 -8.08
C ILE A 239 -10.27 5.97 -6.86
N ASN A 240 -9.23 6.71 -6.43
CA ASN A 240 -8.42 6.35 -5.27
C ASN A 240 -9.26 6.22 -3.99
N ALA A 241 -10.20 7.15 -3.78
CA ALA A 241 -11.14 7.08 -2.66
C ALA A 241 -12.08 5.87 -2.77
N SER A 242 -12.56 5.55 -3.97
CA SER A 242 -13.41 4.36 -4.19
C SER A 242 -12.65 3.07 -3.91
N VAL A 243 -11.38 2.99 -4.30
CA VAL A 243 -10.48 1.86 -4.00
C VAL A 243 -10.29 1.73 -2.49
N ALA A 244 -9.98 2.82 -1.79
CA ALA A 244 -9.81 2.81 -0.34
C ALA A 244 -11.11 2.40 0.38
N ILE A 245 -12.28 2.91 -0.02
CA ILE A 245 -13.58 2.54 0.57
C ILE A 245 -13.90 1.07 0.30
N GLU A 246 -13.63 0.56 -0.92
CA GLU A 246 -13.86 -0.85 -1.22
C GLU A 246 -13.01 -1.76 -0.33
N ALA A 247 -11.70 -1.44 -0.15
CA ALA A 247 -10.82 -2.18 0.74
C ALA A 247 -11.37 -2.22 2.17
N VAL A 248 -11.69 -1.06 2.74
CA VAL A 248 -12.24 -0.92 4.09
C VAL A 248 -13.56 -1.67 4.23
N THR A 249 -14.45 -1.58 3.25
CA THR A 249 -15.77 -2.23 3.26
C THR A 249 -15.64 -3.76 3.24
N ARG A 250 -14.71 -4.29 2.43
CA ARG A 250 -14.47 -5.75 2.33
C ARG A 250 -13.75 -6.31 3.56
N LEU A 251 -12.88 -5.51 4.17
CA LEU A 251 -12.12 -5.92 5.36
C LEU A 251 -12.88 -5.76 6.68
N LYS A 252 -14.13 -5.28 6.68
CA LYS A 252 -14.90 -4.99 7.89
C LYS A 252 -15.09 -6.17 8.87
N ILE A 253 -14.89 -7.41 8.42
CA ILE A 253 -14.94 -8.60 9.28
C ILE A 253 -13.69 -8.67 10.18
N HIS A 254 -12.55 -8.25 9.64
CA HIS A 254 -11.26 -8.24 10.34
C HIS A 254 -11.01 -6.90 11.06
N LEU A 255 -11.38 -5.80 10.41
CA LEU A 255 -11.16 -4.42 10.84
C LEU A 255 -12.49 -3.64 10.71
N PRO A 256 -13.41 -3.76 11.68
CA PRO A 256 -14.71 -3.10 11.64
C PRO A 256 -14.59 -1.57 11.58
N ILE A 257 -15.24 -0.95 10.60
CA ILE A 257 -15.30 0.51 10.44
C ILE A 257 -16.73 0.94 10.16
N ASP A 258 -17.14 2.07 10.73
CA ASP A 258 -18.41 2.69 10.46
C ASP A 258 -18.35 3.73 9.32
N ALA A 259 -19.51 4.13 8.83
CA ALA A 259 -19.60 5.11 7.73
C ALA A 259 -19.17 6.52 8.15
N ALA A 260 -19.18 6.85 9.43
CA ALA A 260 -18.75 8.15 9.93
C ALA A 260 -17.22 8.27 9.84
N SER A 261 -16.50 7.22 10.25
CA SER A 261 -15.03 7.14 10.15
C SER A 261 -14.55 7.21 8.69
N ILE A 262 -15.26 6.56 7.75
CA ILE A 262 -14.95 6.68 6.32
C ILE A 262 -15.10 8.13 5.84
N ARG A 263 -16.19 8.82 6.21
CA ARG A 263 -16.39 10.22 5.82
C ARG A 263 -15.33 11.14 6.41
N SER A 264 -15.05 11.00 7.71
CA SER A 264 -14.04 11.80 8.39
C SER A 264 -12.66 11.58 7.78
N GLY A 265 -12.24 10.32 7.64
CA GLY A 265 -10.93 10.00 7.09
C GLY A 265 -10.69 10.54 5.67
N LEU A 266 -11.70 10.51 4.79
CA LEU A 266 -11.57 11.10 3.46
C LEU A 266 -11.43 12.63 3.47
N LEU A 267 -12.00 13.31 4.48
CA LEU A 267 -11.86 14.76 4.66
C LEU A 267 -10.56 15.14 5.36
N ASP A 268 -9.95 14.22 6.10
CA ASP A 268 -8.72 14.44 6.87
C ASP A 268 -7.47 13.92 6.13
N ALA A 269 -7.63 13.09 5.08
CA ALA A 269 -6.51 12.54 4.32
C ALA A 269 -5.61 13.64 3.74
N GLU A 270 -4.34 13.61 4.08
CA GLU A 270 -3.33 14.54 3.60
C GLU A 270 -2.43 13.86 2.56
N ARG A 271 -1.84 14.65 1.66
CA ARG A 271 -0.90 14.14 0.67
C ARG A 271 0.35 13.63 1.39
N LEU A 272 0.70 12.39 1.14
CA LEU A 272 1.99 11.82 1.50
C LEU A 272 3.06 12.31 0.52
N GLY A 273 4.24 12.49 1.01
CA GLY A 273 5.50 12.86 0.39
C GLY A 273 5.60 13.13 -1.08
#